data_3988139d4a12d51d4cf0444ab780b25b
#
_entry.id   3988139d4a12d51d4cf0444ab780b25b
#
_cell.length_a   1.000
_cell.length_b   1.000
_cell.length_c   1.000
_cell.angle_alpha   90.00
_cell.angle_beta   90.00
_cell.angle_gamma   90.00
#
_symmetry.space_group_name_H-M   'P 1'
#
loop_
_entity.id
_entity.type
_entity.pdbx_description
1 polymer ?
#
loop_
_entity_poly.entity_id
_entity_poly.type
_entity_poly.pdbx_seq_one_letter_code
_entity_poly.pdbx_strand_id
1 'polypeptide(L)'
;MIGKYHTSITNEALGTSFNGYAVNYIEKGNIDSDELRDYKEGITDGYDLSAQHFNKTSLEKCDEFLEDAQDVVLEDFIEAAKADGAEEDELYEQAFYDLGRLVHNIQDFYSHTNWINLNQDELWNEDIDNPNVDEPEKFKTGDYSYFSQFLDQINPFYKLYLSANYDALYEDDSSISHYGINKDKPGTIADELYEDKYGISGFTLASDMAREHTAQKWDEIDSALKESLSEEEYENLKQKMSEFDSTQEDFDENLDELRANFNEDMKELQ
;
A
#
# COMPACT_ATOMS: atom_id res chain seq x y z
N MET A 1 -0.09 6.52 4.14
CA MET A 1 0.17 6.92 5.58
C MET A 1 1.55 7.54 5.70
N ILE A 2 1.95 8.16 6.84
CA ILE A 2 3.35 8.57 7.02
C ILE A 2 4.23 7.39 7.46
N GLY A 3 5.47 7.32 7.00
CA GLY A 3 6.38 6.17 7.09
C GLY A 3 6.38 5.39 8.41
N LYS A 4 6.41 6.05 9.58
CA LYS A 4 6.40 5.34 10.88
C LYS A 4 5.14 4.50 11.14
N TYR A 5 4.01 4.83 10.52
CA TYR A 5 2.77 4.07 10.66
C TYR A 5 2.72 2.92 9.65
N HIS A 6 3.26 3.12 8.44
CA HIS A 6 3.51 2.04 7.51
C HIS A 6 4.37 0.94 8.15
N THR A 7 5.50 1.32 8.77
CA THR A 7 6.36 0.40 9.52
C THR A 7 5.59 -0.34 10.62
N SER A 8 4.79 0.37 11.45
CA SER A 8 4.03 -0.27 12.53
C SER A 8 3.02 -1.28 12.01
N ILE A 9 2.26 -0.92 10.98
CA ILE A 9 1.25 -1.79 10.36
C ILE A 9 1.91 -3.03 9.76
N THR A 10 3.00 -2.84 9.00
CA THR A 10 3.75 -3.93 8.38
C THR A 10 4.28 -4.92 9.43
N ASN A 11 4.92 -4.43 10.49
CA ASN A 11 5.39 -5.25 11.59
C ASN A 11 4.28 -6.03 12.29
N GLU A 12 3.15 -5.38 12.58
CA GLU A 12 2.02 -6.01 13.25
C GLU A 12 1.35 -7.07 12.36
N ALA A 13 1.27 -6.83 11.05
CA ALA A 13 0.66 -7.75 10.09
C ALA A 13 1.57 -8.94 9.75
N LEU A 14 2.86 -8.70 9.52
CA LEU A 14 3.77 -9.67 8.91
C LEU A 14 4.83 -10.23 9.86
N GLY A 15 5.07 -9.63 11.02
CA GLY A 15 6.14 -9.99 11.94
C GLY A 15 6.04 -11.41 12.55
N THR A 16 4.94 -12.12 12.33
CA THR A 16 4.81 -13.55 12.70
C THR A 16 5.21 -14.50 11.57
N SER A 17 5.23 -14.04 10.32
CA SER A 17 5.56 -14.81 9.12
C SER A 17 7.02 -14.66 8.70
N PHE A 18 7.62 -13.51 9.02
CA PHE A 18 8.97 -13.14 8.64
C PHE A 18 9.83 -12.82 9.87
N ASN A 19 11.13 -13.10 9.79
CA ASN A 19 12.05 -12.64 10.83
C ASN A 19 12.35 -11.13 10.71
N GLY A 20 13.09 -10.58 11.69
CA GLY A 20 13.35 -9.14 11.75
C GLY A 20 14.14 -8.59 10.57
N TYR A 21 15.04 -9.37 9.94
CA TYR A 21 15.78 -8.92 8.76
C TYR A 21 14.88 -8.87 7.52
N ALA A 22 14.11 -9.91 7.26
CA ALA A 22 13.13 -9.93 6.17
C ALA A 22 12.10 -8.78 6.32
N VAL A 23 11.58 -8.57 7.54
CA VAL A 23 10.67 -7.46 7.82
C VAL A 23 11.30 -6.10 7.51
N ASN A 24 12.61 -5.91 7.76
CA ASN A 24 13.30 -4.64 7.44
C ASN A 24 13.29 -4.34 5.94
N TYR A 25 13.48 -5.34 5.08
CA TYR A 25 13.36 -5.17 3.62
C TYR A 25 11.93 -4.80 3.21
N ILE A 26 10.93 -5.50 3.76
CA ILE A 26 9.52 -5.20 3.51
C ILE A 26 9.17 -3.77 3.95
N GLU A 27 9.59 -3.37 5.15
CA GLU A 27 9.40 -1.99 5.64
C GLU A 27 10.07 -0.97 4.74
N LYS A 28 11.24 -1.30 4.20
CA LYS A 28 11.97 -0.38 3.32
C LYS A 28 11.26 -0.22 1.99
N GLY A 29 10.82 -1.29 1.34
CA GLY A 29 10.01 -1.20 0.12
C GLY A 29 8.74 -0.38 0.33
N ASN A 30 8.10 -0.57 1.48
CA ASN A 30 6.93 0.21 1.88
C ASN A 30 7.24 1.71 2.02
N ILE A 31 8.31 2.08 2.75
CA ILE A 31 8.68 3.49 2.96
C ILE A 31 9.18 4.13 1.68
N ASP A 32 9.94 3.40 0.86
CA ASP A 32 10.46 3.91 -0.41
C ASP A 32 9.35 4.29 -1.38
N SER A 33 8.22 3.62 -1.32
CA SER A 33 7.04 4.01 -2.10
C SER A 33 6.60 5.45 -1.81
N ASP A 34 6.70 5.90 -0.55
CA ASP A 34 6.45 7.28 -0.13
C ASP A 34 7.57 8.25 -0.55
N GLU A 35 8.84 7.77 -0.50
CA GLU A 35 10.03 8.59 -0.76
C GLU A 35 10.30 8.78 -2.24
N LEU A 36 9.82 7.92 -3.09
CA LEU A 36 9.82 8.09 -4.54
C LEU A 36 8.96 9.31 -4.91
N ARG A 37 9.39 10.46 -4.42
CA ARG A 37 8.84 11.79 -4.68
C ARG A 37 8.95 12.21 -6.15
N ASP A 38 9.28 11.32 -7.01
CA ASP A 38 9.39 11.54 -8.44
C ASP A 38 8.03 11.54 -9.13
N TYR A 39 7.03 12.10 -8.42
CA TYR A 39 5.88 12.73 -9.08
C TYR A 39 6.29 13.67 -10.22
N LYS A 40 7.55 14.11 -10.24
CA LYS A 40 8.10 14.93 -11.32
C LYS A 40 8.88 14.12 -12.36
N GLU A 41 9.42 12.98 -12.00
CA GLU A 41 10.24 12.13 -12.87
C GLU A 41 9.52 10.82 -13.26
N GLY A 42 8.61 10.28 -12.45
CA GLY A 42 7.83 9.09 -12.75
C GLY A 42 6.91 9.19 -13.97
N ILE A 43 6.60 10.40 -14.41
CA ILE A 43 5.97 10.63 -15.72
C ILE A 43 6.95 10.38 -16.87
N THR A 44 8.26 10.38 -16.62
CA THR A 44 9.27 10.21 -17.67
C THR A 44 9.40 8.77 -18.15
N ASP A 45 9.03 7.79 -17.34
CA ASP A 45 9.14 6.37 -17.68
C ASP A 45 7.82 5.70 -18.09
N GLY A 46 6.72 6.44 -18.09
CA GLY A 46 5.42 5.95 -18.56
C GLY A 46 4.59 5.22 -17.49
N TYR A 47 5.09 5.06 -16.27
CA TYR A 47 4.39 4.42 -15.16
C TYR A 47 3.53 5.42 -14.38
N ASP A 48 2.25 5.11 -14.19
CA ASP A 48 1.29 5.99 -13.51
C ASP A 48 1.27 5.73 -12.00
N LEU A 49 2.18 6.38 -11.26
CA LEU A 49 2.23 6.32 -9.80
C LEU A 49 0.96 6.85 -9.10
N SER A 50 -0.01 7.40 -9.85
CA SER A 50 -1.25 7.88 -9.25
C SER A 50 -2.10 6.74 -8.67
N ALA A 51 -2.05 5.57 -9.27
CA ALA A 51 -2.72 4.37 -8.78
C ALA A 51 -2.05 3.85 -7.49
N GLN A 52 -0.72 3.89 -7.41
CA GLN A 52 0.02 3.44 -6.24
C GLN A 52 -0.34 4.22 -4.97
N HIS A 53 -0.68 5.51 -5.08
CA HIS A 53 -0.99 6.39 -3.95
C HIS A 53 -2.43 6.89 -3.93
N PHE A 54 -3.31 6.30 -4.70
CA PHE A 54 -4.73 6.69 -4.80
C PHE A 54 -4.92 8.20 -5.05
N ASN A 55 -4.15 8.75 -6.00
CA ASN A 55 -4.20 10.16 -6.37
C ASN A 55 -4.97 10.36 -7.66
N LYS A 56 -6.20 10.91 -7.58
CA LYS A 56 -7.07 11.17 -8.75
C LYS A 56 -7.24 9.97 -9.67
N THR A 57 -7.31 8.80 -9.12
CA THR A 57 -7.39 7.55 -9.87
C THR A 57 -8.76 6.89 -9.71
N SER A 58 -9.09 5.94 -10.56
CA SER A 58 -10.29 5.11 -10.42
C SER A 58 -9.99 3.87 -9.61
N LEU A 59 -11.03 3.23 -9.05
CA LEU A 59 -10.91 1.96 -8.36
C LEU A 59 -10.32 0.89 -9.31
N GLU A 60 -10.81 0.82 -10.56
CA GLU A 60 -10.31 -0.09 -11.58
C GLU A 60 -8.79 -0.02 -11.79
N LYS A 61 -8.21 1.18 -11.86
CA LYS A 61 -6.76 1.36 -11.99
C LYS A 61 -5.99 0.96 -10.73
N CYS A 62 -6.60 1.11 -9.57
CA CYS A 62 -6.00 0.66 -8.32
C CYS A 62 -5.98 -0.86 -8.25
N ASP A 63 -7.06 -1.52 -8.69
CA ASP A 63 -7.17 -2.97 -8.77
C ASP A 63 -6.13 -3.52 -9.77
N GLU A 64 -6.06 -2.95 -11.00
CA GLU A 64 -5.03 -3.30 -11.99
C GLU A 64 -3.61 -3.19 -11.43
N PHE A 65 -3.32 -2.09 -10.71
CA PHE A 65 -2.00 -1.91 -10.10
C PHE A 65 -1.71 -2.98 -9.06
N LEU A 66 -2.68 -3.34 -8.21
CA LEU A 66 -2.52 -4.34 -7.17
C LEU A 66 -2.35 -5.75 -7.75
N GLU A 67 -3.09 -6.10 -8.81
CA GLU A 67 -2.92 -7.36 -9.51
C GLU A 67 -1.50 -7.47 -10.09
N ASP A 68 -1.05 -6.44 -10.84
CA ASP A 68 0.30 -6.41 -11.42
C ASP A 68 1.38 -6.53 -10.32
N ALA A 69 1.26 -5.75 -9.24
CA ALA A 69 2.24 -5.81 -8.14
C ALA A 69 2.22 -7.15 -7.38
N GLN A 70 1.07 -7.81 -7.27
CA GLN A 70 0.97 -9.14 -6.68
C GLN A 70 1.63 -10.19 -7.56
N ASP A 71 1.48 -10.10 -8.88
CA ASP A 71 2.11 -11.02 -9.81
C ASP A 71 3.65 -10.90 -9.75
N VAL A 72 4.20 -9.66 -9.70
CA VAL A 72 5.64 -9.44 -9.47
C VAL A 72 6.10 -10.13 -8.18
N VAL A 73 5.44 -9.86 -7.06
CA VAL A 73 5.80 -10.47 -5.76
C VAL A 73 5.76 -12.00 -5.80
N LEU A 74 4.75 -12.58 -6.46
CA LEU A 74 4.65 -14.04 -6.62
C LEU A 74 5.81 -14.60 -7.45
N GLU A 75 6.14 -13.97 -8.57
CA GLU A 75 7.23 -14.41 -9.45
C GLU A 75 8.56 -14.34 -8.72
N ASP A 76 8.85 -13.26 -8.00
CA ASP A 76 10.09 -13.07 -7.23
C ASP A 76 10.26 -14.15 -6.14
N PHE A 77 9.23 -14.40 -5.35
CA PHE A 77 9.29 -15.46 -4.34
C PHE A 77 9.46 -16.86 -4.97
N ILE A 78 8.84 -17.11 -6.12
CA ILE A 78 8.99 -18.37 -6.85
C ILE A 78 10.40 -18.52 -7.41
N GLU A 79 11.00 -17.46 -7.94
CA GLU A 79 12.37 -17.46 -8.43
C GLU A 79 13.36 -17.64 -7.27
N ALA A 80 13.22 -16.88 -6.20
CA ALA A 80 14.04 -17.00 -5.01
C ALA A 80 14.00 -18.41 -4.39
N ALA A 81 12.82 -19.02 -4.32
CA ALA A 81 12.65 -20.38 -3.77
C ALA A 81 13.29 -21.49 -4.62
N LYS A 82 13.54 -21.21 -5.91
CA LYS A 82 14.19 -22.16 -6.86
C LYS A 82 15.67 -21.88 -7.06
N ALA A 83 16.16 -20.75 -6.61
CA ALA A 83 17.57 -20.37 -6.71
C ALA A 83 18.42 -21.19 -5.74
N ASP A 84 19.70 -21.28 -6.02
CA ASP A 84 20.69 -21.85 -5.12
C ASP A 84 21.99 -21.02 -5.16
N GLY A 85 22.71 -20.99 -4.04
CA GLY A 85 24.02 -20.36 -3.95
C GLY A 85 23.99 -18.85 -3.71
N ALA A 86 24.84 -18.08 -4.41
CA ALA A 86 25.07 -16.67 -4.09
C ALA A 86 23.93 -15.74 -4.57
N GLU A 87 23.15 -16.15 -5.56
CA GLU A 87 22.03 -15.37 -6.09
C GLU A 87 20.77 -15.50 -5.22
N GLU A 88 20.67 -16.54 -4.40
CA GLU A 88 19.50 -16.84 -3.59
C GLU A 88 19.15 -15.66 -2.64
N ASP A 89 20.13 -15.13 -1.92
CA ASP A 89 19.91 -14.05 -0.95
C ASP A 89 19.47 -12.76 -1.63
N GLU A 90 20.06 -12.40 -2.77
CA GLU A 90 19.70 -11.20 -3.57
C GLU A 90 18.25 -11.30 -4.08
N LEU A 91 17.79 -12.46 -4.52
CA LEU A 91 16.42 -12.69 -4.95
C LEU A 91 15.42 -12.60 -3.79
N TYR A 92 15.77 -13.11 -2.60
CA TYR A 92 14.92 -12.92 -1.41
C TYR A 92 14.87 -11.47 -0.97
N GLU A 93 15.95 -10.71 -1.07
CA GLU A 93 15.97 -9.27 -0.80
C GLU A 93 15.00 -8.53 -1.72
N GLN A 94 14.99 -8.86 -3.01
CA GLN A 94 14.06 -8.31 -4.00
C GLN A 94 12.62 -8.68 -3.64
N ALA A 95 12.31 -9.96 -3.43
CA ALA A 95 10.96 -10.40 -3.10
C ALA A 95 10.39 -9.73 -1.83
N PHE A 96 11.22 -9.56 -0.79
CA PHE A 96 10.81 -8.85 0.43
C PHE A 96 10.57 -7.36 0.18
N TYR A 97 11.44 -6.72 -0.61
CA TYR A 97 11.30 -5.32 -0.96
C TYR A 97 10.02 -5.08 -1.77
N ASP A 98 9.71 -5.93 -2.74
CA ASP A 98 8.54 -5.81 -3.61
C ASP A 98 7.25 -6.11 -2.86
N LEU A 99 7.26 -7.07 -1.93
CA LEU A 99 6.16 -7.23 -0.98
C LEU A 99 5.92 -5.94 -0.19
N GLY A 100 6.97 -5.23 0.19
CA GLY A 100 6.87 -3.93 0.84
C GLY A 100 6.15 -2.89 -0.01
N ARG A 101 6.45 -2.86 -1.30
CA ARG A 101 5.81 -1.95 -2.27
C ARG A 101 4.33 -2.29 -2.50
N LEU A 102 4.00 -3.57 -2.57
CA LEU A 102 2.60 -4.02 -2.65
C LEU A 102 1.81 -3.60 -1.42
N VAL A 103 2.31 -3.89 -0.21
CA VAL A 103 1.57 -3.58 1.03
C VAL A 103 1.48 -2.07 1.30
N HIS A 104 2.38 -1.25 0.76
CA HIS A 104 2.25 0.21 0.79
C HIS A 104 0.94 0.66 0.14
N ASN A 105 0.64 0.16 -1.06
CA ASN A 105 -0.57 0.48 -1.77
C ASN A 105 -1.82 0.11 -0.96
N ILE A 106 -1.87 -1.11 -0.41
CA ILE A 106 -2.97 -1.55 0.46
C ILE A 106 -3.16 -0.61 1.66
N GLN A 107 -2.07 -0.18 2.29
CA GLN A 107 -2.13 0.68 3.47
C GLN A 107 -2.56 2.11 3.12
N ASP A 108 -2.14 2.62 1.97
CA ASP A 108 -2.53 3.94 1.47
C ASP A 108 -4.00 3.98 1.03
N PHE A 109 -4.56 2.87 0.55
CA PHE A 109 -5.96 2.78 0.20
C PHE A 109 -6.88 3.33 1.30
N TYR A 110 -6.75 2.81 2.52
CA TYR A 110 -7.60 3.21 3.65
C TYR A 110 -7.37 4.63 4.14
N SER A 111 -6.17 5.15 3.92
CA SER A 111 -5.80 6.51 4.32
C SER A 111 -6.21 7.57 3.31
N HIS A 112 -6.10 7.27 2.03
CA HIS A 112 -6.22 8.24 0.94
C HIS A 112 -7.50 8.11 0.14
N THR A 113 -8.40 7.22 0.55
CA THR A 113 -9.74 7.07 -0.05
C THR A 113 -10.84 7.33 0.97
N ASN A 114 -12.08 7.44 0.48
CA ASN A 114 -13.26 7.50 1.34
C ASN A 114 -13.83 6.12 1.71
N TRP A 115 -13.06 5.02 1.52
CA TRP A 115 -13.53 3.66 1.76
C TRP A 115 -14.18 3.49 3.13
N ILE A 116 -13.48 3.88 4.20
CA ILE A 116 -13.99 3.75 5.56
C ILE A 116 -15.25 4.60 5.84
N ASN A 117 -15.55 5.57 4.99
CA ASN A 117 -16.77 6.36 5.05
C ASN A 117 -17.96 5.62 4.43
N LEU A 118 -17.69 4.75 3.44
CA LEU A 118 -18.69 3.93 2.74
C LEU A 118 -18.85 2.56 3.39
N ASN A 119 -17.76 1.93 3.81
CA ASN A 119 -17.67 0.55 4.31
C ASN A 119 -16.85 0.50 5.60
N GLN A 120 -17.52 0.56 6.76
CA GLN A 120 -16.84 0.63 8.06
C GLN A 120 -16.38 -0.73 8.58
N ASP A 121 -17.03 -1.81 8.14
CA ASP A 121 -16.87 -3.16 8.68
C ASP A 121 -16.34 -4.16 7.64
N GLU A 122 -16.02 -3.71 6.41
CA GLU A 122 -15.60 -4.57 5.33
C GLU A 122 -14.26 -4.12 4.75
N LEU A 123 -13.34 -5.06 4.56
CA LEU A 123 -12.11 -4.82 3.81
C LEU A 123 -12.47 -4.63 2.33
N TRP A 124 -11.63 -3.87 1.64
CA TRP A 124 -11.72 -3.76 0.19
C TRP A 124 -11.48 -5.13 -0.46
N ASN A 125 -12.38 -5.51 -1.35
CA ASN A 125 -12.20 -6.67 -2.22
C ASN A 125 -11.62 -6.18 -3.55
N GLU A 126 -10.40 -6.58 -3.85
CA GLU A 126 -9.63 -6.19 -5.03
C GLU A 126 -10.05 -6.94 -6.31
N ASP A 127 -11.13 -7.74 -6.27
CA ASP A 127 -11.66 -8.41 -7.44
C ASP A 127 -12.38 -7.38 -8.34
N ILE A 128 -11.72 -6.99 -9.42
CA ILE A 128 -12.22 -6.00 -10.40
C ILE A 128 -13.57 -6.40 -11.03
N ASP A 129 -13.84 -7.70 -11.14
CA ASP A 129 -15.07 -8.24 -11.71
C ASP A 129 -16.22 -8.25 -10.68
N ASN A 130 -15.89 -8.15 -9.39
CA ASN A 130 -16.86 -8.19 -8.30
C ASN A 130 -16.43 -7.33 -7.09
N PRO A 131 -16.17 -6.04 -7.29
CA PRO A 131 -15.80 -5.16 -6.19
C PRO A 131 -16.94 -5.09 -5.18
N ASN A 132 -16.62 -5.17 -3.87
CA ASN A 132 -17.61 -5.03 -2.81
C ASN A 132 -18.02 -3.57 -2.54
N VAL A 133 -18.15 -2.79 -3.61
CA VAL A 133 -18.58 -1.40 -3.58
C VAL A 133 -20.00 -1.31 -4.12
N ASP A 134 -20.98 -1.13 -3.25
CA ASP A 134 -22.40 -1.01 -3.62
C ASP A 134 -22.67 0.18 -4.56
N GLU A 135 -21.90 1.26 -4.42
CA GLU A 135 -22.06 2.51 -5.19
C GLU A 135 -20.67 3.01 -5.66
N PRO A 136 -20.07 2.37 -6.69
CA PRO A 136 -18.73 2.72 -7.17
C PRO A 136 -18.55 4.20 -7.55
N GLU A 137 -19.63 4.87 -7.96
CA GLU A 137 -19.63 6.29 -8.27
C GLU A 137 -19.41 7.20 -7.04
N LYS A 138 -19.59 6.67 -5.83
CA LYS A 138 -19.30 7.39 -4.59
C LYS A 138 -17.87 7.20 -4.10
N PHE A 139 -17.15 6.25 -4.68
CA PHE A 139 -15.74 6.04 -4.33
C PHE A 139 -14.89 7.22 -4.74
N LYS A 140 -13.99 7.65 -3.86
CA LYS A 140 -13.14 8.82 -4.05
C LYS A 140 -11.72 8.58 -3.60
N THR A 141 -10.81 9.11 -4.38
CA THR A 141 -9.40 9.25 -4.03
C THR A 141 -9.04 10.73 -3.81
N GLY A 142 -7.98 10.98 -3.05
CA GLY A 142 -7.54 12.34 -2.75
C GLY A 142 -6.96 13.08 -3.96
N ASP A 143 -7.18 14.39 -4.04
CA ASP A 143 -6.52 15.26 -5.03
C ASP A 143 -5.26 15.89 -4.44
N TYR A 144 -4.08 15.42 -4.87
CA TYR A 144 -2.77 15.93 -4.46
C TYR A 144 -2.32 17.18 -5.23
N SER A 145 -3.17 17.80 -6.07
CA SER A 145 -2.75 18.98 -6.80
C SER A 145 -2.25 20.08 -5.84
N TYR A 146 -1.13 20.70 -6.18
CA TYR A 146 -0.54 21.81 -5.40
C TYR A 146 -1.54 22.95 -5.11
N PHE A 147 -2.45 23.17 -6.02
CA PHE A 147 -3.41 24.25 -5.90
C PHE A 147 -4.49 23.92 -4.86
N SER A 148 -5.01 22.68 -4.86
CA SER A 148 -5.99 22.24 -3.86
C SER A 148 -5.35 22.22 -2.47
N GLN A 149 -4.19 21.60 -2.31
CA GLN A 149 -3.46 21.55 -1.04
C GLN A 149 -3.12 22.96 -0.50
N PHE A 150 -2.68 23.87 -1.36
CA PHE A 150 -2.37 25.25 -0.95
C PHE A 150 -3.62 25.97 -0.45
N LEU A 151 -4.74 25.88 -1.17
CA LEU A 151 -6.00 26.52 -0.77
C LEU A 151 -6.50 25.98 0.56
N ASP A 152 -6.42 24.68 0.76
CA ASP A 152 -6.89 24.01 1.97
C ASP A 152 -6.06 24.43 3.20
N GLN A 153 -4.74 24.53 3.06
CA GLN A 153 -3.84 24.93 4.14
C GLN A 153 -4.02 26.39 4.58
N ILE A 154 -4.35 27.29 3.65
CA ILE A 154 -4.49 28.70 3.96
C ILE A 154 -5.92 29.11 4.35
N ASN A 155 -6.90 28.23 4.14
CA ASN A 155 -8.29 28.52 4.46
C ASN A 155 -8.63 28.18 5.92
N PRO A 156 -8.74 29.16 6.83
CA PRO A 156 -9.01 28.90 8.25
C PRO A 156 -10.41 28.31 8.49
N PHE A 157 -11.28 28.34 7.50
CA PHE A 157 -12.65 27.80 7.57
C PHE A 157 -12.79 26.46 6.87
N TYR A 158 -11.70 25.87 6.38
CA TYR A 158 -11.79 24.64 5.59
C TYR A 158 -12.38 23.47 6.39
N LYS A 159 -11.95 23.27 7.64
CA LYS A 159 -12.56 22.27 8.53
C LYS A 159 -14.07 22.51 8.72
N LEU A 160 -14.47 23.76 8.90
CA LEU A 160 -15.89 24.11 9.06
C LEU A 160 -16.68 23.84 7.76
N TYR A 161 -16.09 24.13 6.61
CA TYR A 161 -16.69 23.82 5.31
C TYR A 161 -16.87 22.30 5.13
N LEU A 162 -15.83 21.50 5.39
CA LEU A 162 -15.91 20.04 5.32
C LEU A 162 -16.94 19.48 6.30
N SER A 163 -16.96 19.96 7.55
CA SER A 163 -17.95 19.54 8.55
C SER A 163 -19.39 19.85 8.13
N ALA A 164 -19.62 21.04 7.56
CA ALA A 164 -20.94 21.46 7.11
C ALA A 164 -21.45 20.72 5.87
N ASN A 165 -20.53 20.11 5.09
CA ASN A 165 -20.86 19.43 3.85
C ASN A 165 -20.39 17.95 3.87
N TYR A 166 -20.23 17.37 5.06
CA TYR A 166 -19.63 16.03 5.23
C TYR A 166 -20.26 15.00 4.30
N ASP A 167 -21.57 14.82 4.35
CA ASP A 167 -22.28 13.80 3.57
C ASP A 167 -22.11 14.04 2.04
N ALA A 168 -22.18 15.31 1.61
CA ALA A 168 -21.98 15.66 0.20
C ALA A 168 -20.53 15.46 -0.28
N LEU A 169 -19.55 15.58 0.60
CA LEU A 169 -18.13 15.45 0.23
C LEU A 169 -17.61 14.03 0.35
N TYR A 170 -18.13 13.24 1.27
CA TYR A 170 -17.63 11.89 1.54
C TYR A 170 -18.56 10.79 1.01
N GLU A 171 -19.83 11.07 0.78
CA GLU A 171 -20.84 10.09 0.38
C GLU A 171 -21.48 10.40 -1.00
N ASP A 172 -21.31 11.62 -1.54
CA ASP A 172 -21.81 12.03 -2.85
C ASP A 172 -20.70 12.12 -3.90
N ASP A 173 -21.04 12.33 -5.17
CA ASP A 173 -20.14 12.40 -6.33
C ASP A 173 -19.31 13.70 -6.45
N SER A 174 -18.98 14.38 -5.37
CA SER A 174 -18.13 15.57 -5.39
C SER A 174 -16.65 15.22 -5.20
N SER A 175 -15.73 15.91 -5.87
CA SER A 175 -14.30 15.74 -5.65
C SER A 175 -13.88 16.27 -4.28
N ILE A 176 -12.93 15.60 -3.63
CA ILE A 176 -12.37 16.01 -2.35
C ILE A 176 -10.85 16.14 -2.46
N SER A 177 -10.28 17.17 -1.82
CA SER A 177 -8.82 17.28 -1.77
C SER A 177 -8.19 16.19 -0.92
N HIS A 178 -6.92 15.85 -1.21
CA HIS A 178 -6.14 14.95 -0.36
C HIS A 178 -6.21 15.37 1.12
N TYR A 179 -6.12 16.67 1.40
CA TYR A 179 -6.15 17.19 2.77
C TYR A 179 -7.49 16.93 3.51
N GLY A 180 -8.58 16.85 2.76
CA GLY A 180 -9.91 16.54 3.30
C GLY A 180 -10.20 15.06 3.47
N ILE A 181 -9.43 14.17 2.83
CA ILE A 181 -9.62 12.72 2.89
C ILE A 181 -8.53 12.00 3.69
N ASN A 182 -7.37 12.63 3.85
CA ASN A 182 -6.16 12.05 4.41
C ASN A 182 -6.30 11.67 5.89
N LYS A 183 -6.07 10.40 6.18
CA LYS A 183 -6.05 9.80 7.51
C LYS A 183 -4.67 9.21 7.86
N ASP A 184 -3.57 9.81 7.37
CA ASP A 184 -2.19 9.34 7.53
C ASP A 184 -1.69 9.28 8.96
N LYS A 185 -2.31 10.06 9.83
CA LYS A 185 -1.93 10.18 11.24
C LYS A 185 -3.10 10.71 12.08
N PRO A 186 -3.07 10.50 13.40
CA PRO A 186 -4.03 11.11 14.32
C PRO A 186 -4.04 12.64 14.21
N GLY A 187 -5.23 13.23 14.27
CA GLY A 187 -5.44 14.67 14.28
C GLY A 187 -5.33 15.34 12.90
N THR A 188 -5.44 14.58 11.80
CA THR A 188 -5.75 15.19 10.49
C THR A 188 -7.20 15.68 10.49
N ILE A 189 -7.54 16.60 9.57
CA ILE A 189 -8.92 17.10 9.48
C ILE A 189 -9.89 15.95 9.20
N ALA A 190 -9.55 15.04 8.30
CA ALA A 190 -10.39 13.90 7.97
C ALA A 190 -10.57 12.94 9.17
N ASP A 191 -9.51 12.69 9.94
CA ASP A 191 -9.56 11.89 11.17
C ASP A 191 -10.51 12.49 12.20
N GLU A 192 -10.35 13.79 12.51
CA GLU A 192 -11.20 14.49 13.48
C GLU A 192 -12.66 14.59 13.03
N LEU A 193 -12.94 14.84 11.76
CA LEU A 193 -14.30 14.88 11.23
C LEU A 193 -14.98 13.52 11.26
N TYR A 194 -14.22 12.45 10.99
CA TYR A 194 -14.70 11.08 11.10
C TYR A 194 -15.05 10.74 12.56
N GLU A 195 -14.16 11.08 13.50
CA GLU A 195 -14.38 10.87 14.93
C GLU A 195 -15.59 11.67 15.43
N ASP A 196 -15.76 12.92 15.02
CA ASP A 196 -16.90 13.76 15.36
C ASP A 196 -18.24 13.14 14.89
N LYS A 197 -18.24 12.45 13.75
CA LYS A 197 -19.45 11.83 13.17
C LYS A 197 -19.75 10.44 13.74
N TYR A 198 -18.73 9.58 13.86
CA TYR A 198 -18.89 8.15 14.14
C TYR A 198 -18.41 7.73 15.53
N GLY A 199 -17.72 8.60 16.27
CA GLY A 199 -17.25 8.34 17.63
C GLY A 199 -16.00 7.46 17.73
N ILE A 200 -15.34 7.20 16.60
CA ILE A 200 -14.07 6.48 16.49
C ILE A 200 -13.13 7.27 15.57
N SER A 201 -11.84 7.32 15.90
CA SER A 201 -10.82 7.95 15.05
C SER A 201 -10.77 7.31 13.66
N GLY A 202 -10.85 8.14 12.61
CA GLY A 202 -10.74 7.67 11.23
C GLY A 202 -9.36 7.09 10.94
N PHE A 203 -8.28 7.66 11.54
CA PHE A 203 -6.95 7.09 11.49
C PHE A 203 -6.89 5.70 12.13
N THR A 204 -7.49 5.50 13.29
CA THR A 204 -7.49 4.21 13.98
C THR A 204 -8.17 3.15 13.13
N LEU A 205 -9.36 3.43 12.61
CA LEU A 205 -10.09 2.49 11.75
C LEU A 205 -9.31 2.20 10.46
N ALA A 206 -8.80 3.23 9.77
CA ALA A 206 -7.98 3.06 8.57
C ALA A 206 -6.73 2.19 8.81
N SER A 207 -6.06 2.39 9.95
CA SER A 207 -4.88 1.60 10.34
C SER A 207 -5.22 0.15 10.67
N ASP A 208 -6.34 -0.08 11.36
CA ASP A 208 -6.79 -1.43 11.71
C ASP A 208 -7.17 -2.23 10.45
N MET A 209 -7.91 -1.60 9.52
CA MET A 209 -8.27 -2.22 8.23
C MET A 209 -7.04 -2.45 7.35
N ALA A 210 -6.13 -1.49 7.28
CA ALA A 210 -4.87 -1.64 6.55
C ALA A 210 -4.03 -2.81 7.06
N ARG A 211 -3.94 -2.98 8.39
CA ARG A 211 -3.23 -4.10 9.02
C ARG A 211 -3.89 -5.44 8.68
N GLU A 212 -5.20 -5.53 8.84
CA GLU A 212 -5.96 -6.76 8.55
C GLU A 212 -5.84 -7.14 7.08
N HIS A 213 -5.98 -6.19 6.16
CA HIS A 213 -5.85 -6.42 4.73
C HIS A 213 -4.42 -6.80 4.32
N THR A 214 -3.39 -6.14 4.90
CA THR A 214 -1.99 -6.53 4.69
C THR A 214 -1.75 -8.01 5.09
N ALA A 215 -2.29 -8.45 6.23
CA ALA A 215 -2.17 -9.84 6.66
C ALA A 215 -2.94 -10.80 5.73
N GLN A 216 -4.15 -10.44 5.33
CA GLN A 216 -4.94 -11.23 4.38
C GLN A 216 -4.22 -11.37 3.03
N LYS A 217 -3.67 -10.29 2.49
CA LYS A 217 -2.94 -10.31 1.23
C LYS A 217 -1.73 -11.26 1.30
N TRP A 218 -1.00 -11.23 2.41
CA TRP A 218 0.08 -12.19 2.61
C TRP A 218 -0.43 -13.65 2.65
N ASP A 219 -1.55 -13.92 3.32
CA ASP A 219 -2.13 -15.27 3.36
C ASP A 219 -2.56 -15.76 1.96
N GLU A 220 -3.02 -14.86 1.09
CA GLU A 220 -3.33 -15.14 -0.32
C GLU A 220 -2.07 -15.49 -1.12
N ILE A 221 -1.01 -14.68 -0.99
CA ILE A 221 0.29 -14.91 -1.62
C ILE A 221 0.90 -16.22 -1.12
N ASP A 222 0.94 -16.44 0.18
CA ASP A 222 1.48 -17.68 0.79
C ASP A 222 0.74 -18.93 0.28
N SER A 223 -0.58 -18.84 0.10
CA SER A 223 -1.39 -19.91 -0.46
C SER A 223 -1.06 -20.17 -1.93
N ALA A 224 -0.89 -19.12 -2.74
CA ALA A 224 -0.49 -19.24 -4.14
C ALA A 224 0.93 -19.81 -4.31
N LEU A 225 1.87 -19.39 -3.45
CA LEU A 225 3.23 -19.95 -3.40
C LEU A 225 3.21 -21.44 -3.09
N LYS A 226 2.41 -21.86 -2.11
CA LYS A 226 2.25 -23.26 -1.76
C LYS A 226 1.68 -24.12 -2.89
N GLU A 227 0.83 -23.55 -3.74
CA GLU A 227 0.28 -24.24 -4.90
C GLU A 227 1.27 -24.29 -6.08
N SER A 228 2.16 -23.28 -6.20
CA SER A 228 3.09 -23.11 -7.31
C SER A 228 4.44 -23.83 -7.11
N LEU A 229 4.84 -24.06 -5.87
CA LEU A 229 6.12 -24.67 -5.49
C LEU A 229 5.95 -26.16 -5.15
N SER A 230 7.04 -26.94 -5.30
CA SER A 230 7.09 -28.26 -4.70
C SER A 230 7.11 -28.17 -3.17
N GLU A 231 6.76 -29.26 -2.48
CA GLU A 231 6.77 -29.31 -1.01
C GLU A 231 8.16 -28.94 -0.43
N GLU A 232 9.24 -29.38 -1.08
CA GLU A 232 10.61 -29.08 -0.66
C GLU A 232 10.97 -27.60 -0.87
N GLU A 233 10.62 -27.00 -2.01
CA GLU A 233 10.85 -25.57 -2.30
C GLU A 233 10.05 -24.69 -1.34
N TYR A 234 8.79 -25.04 -1.07
CA TYR A 234 7.94 -24.29 -0.15
C TYR A 234 8.45 -24.33 1.30
N GLU A 235 8.88 -25.50 1.79
CA GLU A 235 9.47 -25.60 3.14
C GLU A 235 10.80 -24.83 3.24
N ASN A 236 11.63 -24.84 2.19
CA ASN A 236 12.85 -24.03 2.13
C ASN A 236 12.52 -22.54 2.16
N LEU A 237 11.53 -22.09 1.40
CA LEU A 237 11.04 -20.72 1.44
C LEU A 237 10.60 -20.31 2.86
N LYS A 238 9.78 -21.11 3.53
CA LYS A 238 9.33 -20.83 4.91
C LYS A 238 10.50 -20.78 5.90
N GLN A 239 11.49 -21.66 5.74
CA GLN A 239 12.70 -21.62 6.55
C GLN A 239 13.49 -20.33 6.28
N LYS A 240 13.67 -19.95 5.03
CA LYS A 240 14.40 -18.73 4.65
C LYS A 240 13.74 -17.47 5.21
N MET A 241 12.42 -17.32 5.08
CA MET A 241 11.67 -16.21 5.65
C MET A 241 11.86 -16.07 7.17
N SER A 242 12.02 -17.19 7.87
CA SER A 242 12.19 -17.24 9.33
C SER A 242 13.64 -17.10 9.81
N GLU A 243 14.63 -17.40 8.94
CA GLU A 243 16.05 -17.46 9.29
C GLU A 243 16.91 -16.53 8.42
N PHE A 244 16.29 -15.70 7.57
CA PHE A 244 16.99 -14.77 6.71
C PHE A 244 17.96 -13.89 7.51
N ASP A 245 19.19 -13.76 7.06
CA ASP A 245 20.26 -12.99 7.72
C ASP A 245 20.99 -12.14 6.67
N SER A 246 20.83 -10.84 6.77
CA SER A 246 21.49 -9.85 5.91
C SER A 246 22.02 -8.70 6.77
N THR A 247 23.09 -8.06 6.33
CA THR A 247 23.66 -6.92 7.05
C THR A 247 23.01 -5.61 6.58
N GLN A 248 22.97 -4.60 7.47
CA GLN A 248 22.49 -3.26 7.12
C GLN A 248 23.35 -2.63 6.00
N GLU A 249 24.62 -3.00 5.88
CA GLU A 249 25.55 -2.49 4.86
C GLU A 249 25.17 -3.04 3.49
N ASP A 250 24.84 -4.34 3.40
CA ASP A 250 24.39 -4.98 2.15
C ASP A 250 23.09 -4.35 1.66
N PHE A 251 22.17 -4.09 2.59
CA PHE A 251 20.89 -3.46 2.31
C PHE A 251 21.00 -2.06 1.68
N ASP A 252 21.82 -1.17 2.25
CA ASP A 252 21.96 0.21 1.76
C ASP A 252 22.66 0.28 0.39
N GLU A 253 23.53 -0.71 0.06
CA GLU A 253 24.24 -0.80 -1.22
C GLU A 253 23.31 -1.25 -2.37
N ASN A 254 22.35 -2.13 -2.11
CA ASN A 254 21.48 -2.74 -3.13
C ASN A 254 20.19 -1.95 -3.42
N LEU A 255 19.87 -0.93 -2.63
CA LEU A 255 18.58 -0.26 -2.68
C LEU A 255 18.20 0.33 -4.05
N ASP A 256 19.16 0.95 -4.76
CA ASP A 256 18.89 1.54 -6.07
C ASP A 256 18.62 0.45 -7.14
N GLU A 257 19.19 -0.73 -6.98
CA GLU A 257 18.95 -1.89 -7.84
C GLU A 257 17.58 -2.50 -7.58
N LEU A 258 17.19 -2.71 -6.32
CA LEU A 258 15.87 -3.19 -5.93
C LEU A 258 14.75 -2.30 -6.49
N ARG A 259 14.94 -0.98 -6.43
CA ARG A 259 13.99 -0.01 -7.02
C ARG A 259 13.88 -0.13 -8.53
N ALA A 260 15.02 -0.30 -9.21
CA ALA A 260 15.06 -0.39 -10.66
C ALA A 260 14.36 -1.66 -11.15
N ASN A 261 14.60 -2.79 -10.51
CA ASN A 261 14.00 -4.09 -10.85
C ASN A 261 12.47 -4.03 -10.72
N PHE A 262 11.92 -3.64 -9.58
CA PHE A 262 10.47 -3.50 -9.44
C PHE A 262 9.83 -2.65 -10.54
N ASN A 263 10.43 -1.50 -10.85
CA ASN A 263 9.88 -0.61 -11.87
C ASN A 263 9.99 -1.20 -13.28
N GLU A 264 10.95 -2.07 -13.56
CA GLU A 264 11.10 -2.77 -14.85
C GLU A 264 10.03 -3.86 -14.97
N ASP A 265 9.84 -4.67 -13.93
CA ASP A 265 8.87 -5.76 -13.88
C ASP A 265 7.44 -5.23 -14.04
N MET A 266 7.08 -4.18 -13.31
CA MET A 266 5.78 -3.53 -13.46
C MET A 266 5.52 -2.93 -14.85
N LYS A 267 6.57 -2.57 -15.61
CA LYS A 267 6.43 -2.10 -17.00
C LYS A 267 6.21 -3.23 -17.98
N GLU A 268 6.74 -4.42 -17.72
CA GLU A 268 6.56 -5.58 -18.59
C GLU A 268 5.14 -6.13 -18.54
N LEU A 269 4.42 -5.91 -17.44
CA LEU A 269 3.03 -6.34 -17.24
C LEU A 269 2.00 -5.41 -17.92
N GLN A 270 2.35 -4.15 -18.20
CA GLN A 270 1.49 -3.14 -18.84
C GLN A 270 1.66 -3.10 -20.37
#